data_e9657dca2f679989685234330429b5c9
#
_entry.id   e9657dca2f679989685234330429b5c9
#
_cell.length_a   1.000
_cell.length_b   1.000
_cell.length_c   1.000
_cell.angle_alpha   90.00
_cell.angle_beta   90.00
_cell.angle_gamma   90.00
#
_symmetry.space_group_name_H-M   'P 1'
#
loop_
_entity.id
_entity.type
_entity.pdbx_description
1 polymer ?
#
loop_
_entity_poly.entity_id
_entity_poly.type
_entity_poly.pdbx_seq_one_letter_code
_entity_poly.pdbx_strand_id
1 'polypeptide(L)'
;MREIAPEELRTEAQIVALLHDTVEDTEVTLPYLARYFSARIIDAVDALTKRPHEPLESSMARVRANEIALWVKRADIADNTDPERVSHLDEDTRKRLAKKYNKSLRLLGITKE
;
A
#
# COMPACT_ATOMS: atom_id res chain seq x y z
N MET A 1 -10.76 -8.11 -16.38
CA MET A 1 -9.56 -7.36 -16.04
C MET A 1 -8.64 -8.16 -15.13
N ARG A 2 -7.42 -8.22 -15.53
CA ARG A 2 -6.44 -8.97 -14.77
C ARG A 2 -6.04 -8.20 -13.52
N GLU A 3 -6.12 -8.85 -12.42
CA GLU A 3 -5.73 -8.25 -11.16
C GLU A 3 -4.37 -8.75 -10.69
N ILE A 4 -3.78 -9.65 -11.46
CA ILE A 4 -2.53 -10.28 -11.08
C ILE A 4 -1.38 -9.55 -11.76
N ALA A 5 -0.43 -9.08 -10.96
CA ALA A 5 0.76 -8.46 -11.49
C ALA A 5 1.59 -9.48 -12.25
N PRO A 6 2.37 -9.03 -13.24
CA PRO A 6 3.34 -9.93 -13.85
C PRO A 6 4.22 -10.55 -12.79
N GLU A 7 4.77 -11.72 -13.07
CA GLU A 7 5.48 -12.47 -12.06
C GLU A 7 6.63 -11.67 -11.45
N GLU A 8 7.37 -10.94 -12.28
CA GLU A 8 8.46 -10.11 -11.77
C GLU A 8 7.94 -9.04 -10.84
N LEU A 9 6.87 -8.37 -11.27
CA LEU A 9 6.29 -7.29 -10.48
C LEU A 9 5.73 -7.84 -9.18
N ARG A 10 5.15 -9.03 -9.22
CA ARG A 10 4.61 -9.63 -8.02
C ARG A 10 5.70 -9.90 -6.99
N THR A 11 6.84 -10.43 -7.45
CA THR A 11 7.95 -10.69 -6.55
C THR A 11 8.46 -9.40 -5.95
N GLU A 12 8.62 -8.36 -6.76
CA GLU A 12 9.05 -7.06 -6.26
C GLU A 12 8.04 -6.49 -5.27
N ALA A 13 6.76 -6.65 -5.58
CA ALA A 13 5.72 -6.15 -4.69
C ALA A 13 5.75 -6.83 -3.33
N GLN A 14 6.03 -8.14 -3.31
CA GLN A 14 6.13 -8.87 -2.05
C GLN A 14 7.31 -8.37 -1.24
N ILE A 15 8.45 -8.12 -1.88
CA ILE A 15 9.61 -7.59 -1.21
C ILE A 15 9.33 -6.20 -0.65
N VAL A 16 8.68 -5.36 -1.45
CA VAL A 16 8.36 -4.01 -1.05
C VAL A 16 7.41 -4.00 0.14
N ALA A 17 6.41 -4.89 0.12
CA ALA A 17 5.47 -4.96 1.24
C ALA A 17 6.19 -5.32 2.53
N LEU A 18 7.10 -6.28 2.47
CA LEU A 18 7.84 -6.69 3.64
C LEU A 18 8.76 -5.57 4.14
N LEU A 19 9.46 -4.91 3.23
CA LEU A 19 10.34 -3.81 3.61
C LEU A 19 9.59 -2.62 4.15
N HIS A 20 8.40 -2.35 3.59
CA HIS A 20 7.57 -1.25 4.07
C HIS A 20 7.18 -1.47 5.53
N ASP A 21 6.78 -2.69 5.86
CA ASP A 21 6.44 -3.02 7.24
C ASP A 21 7.67 -2.88 8.14
N THR A 22 8.83 -3.29 7.65
CA THR A 22 10.05 -3.19 8.43
C THR A 22 10.39 -1.74 8.75
N VAL A 23 10.24 -0.85 7.77
CA VAL A 23 10.53 0.56 7.99
C VAL A 23 9.57 1.16 9.00
N GLU A 24 8.30 0.76 8.96
CA GLU A 24 7.30 1.31 9.88
C GLU A 24 7.43 0.75 11.28
N ASP A 25 7.82 -0.50 11.41
CA ASP A 25 7.80 -1.18 12.71
C ASP A 25 9.14 -1.21 13.41
N THR A 26 10.21 -0.81 12.75
CA THR A 26 11.55 -0.85 13.34
C THR A 26 12.27 0.44 13.04
N GLU A 27 13.53 0.52 13.48
CA GLU A 27 14.35 1.71 13.24
C GLU A 27 15.13 1.63 11.94
N VAL A 28 14.85 0.63 11.12
CA VAL A 28 15.51 0.50 9.83
C VAL A 28 15.08 1.64 8.92
N THR A 29 16.04 2.27 8.24
CA THR A 29 15.77 3.43 7.40
C THR A 29 15.94 3.09 5.93
N LEU A 30 15.38 3.94 5.07
CA LEU A 30 15.52 3.76 3.64
C LEU A 30 16.98 3.84 3.17
N PRO A 31 17.79 4.79 3.65
CA PRO A 31 19.20 4.81 3.26
C PRO A 31 19.93 3.52 3.61
N TYR A 32 19.59 2.91 4.74
CA TYR A 32 20.18 1.63 5.11
C TYR A 32 19.79 0.55 4.10
N LEU A 33 18.51 0.47 3.76
CA LEU A 33 18.02 -0.53 2.82
C LEU A 33 18.58 -0.30 1.41
N ALA A 34 18.83 0.95 1.05
CA ALA A 34 19.36 1.26 -0.27
C ALA A 34 20.72 0.62 -0.53
N ARG A 35 21.39 0.18 0.52
CA ARG A 35 22.68 -0.50 0.38
C ARG A 35 22.51 -1.94 -0.12
N TYR A 36 21.31 -2.49 0.02
CA TYR A 36 21.07 -3.91 -0.26
C TYR A 36 20.05 -4.15 -1.35
N PHE A 37 19.25 -3.14 -1.69
CA PHE A 37 18.17 -3.29 -2.64
C PHE A 37 18.26 -2.24 -3.74
N SER A 38 17.68 -2.54 -4.90
CA SER A 38 17.76 -1.66 -6.05
C SER A 38 16.97 -0.37 -5.81
N ALA A 39 17.31 0.66 -6.59
CA ALA A 39 16.58 1.92 -6.51
C ALA A 39 15.08 1.72 -6.78
N ARG A 40 14.75 0.81 -7.68
CA ARG A 40 13.35 0.52 -8.01
C ARG A 40 12.57 0.04 -6.77
N ILE A 41 13.19 -0.83 -5.99
CA ILE A 41 12.58 -1.33 -4.76
C ILE A 41 12.47 -0.21 -3.73
N ILE A 42 13.55 0.53 -3.55
CA ILE A 42 13.58 1.58 -2.54
C ILE A 42 12.57 2.69 -2.87
N ASP A 43 12.45 3.05 -4.14
CA ASP A 43 11.48 4.07 -4.54
C ASP A 43 10.06 3.65 -4.21
N ALA A 44 9.75 2.36 -4.38
CA ALA A 44 8.41 1.88 -4.06
C ALA A 44 8.14 1.91 -2.56
N VAL A 45 9.12 1.51 -1.76
CA VAL A 45 8.97 1.57 -0.30
C VAL A 45 8.77 3.02 0.13
N ASP A 46 9.54 3.93 -0.44
CA ASP A 46 9.42 5.35 -0.12
C ASP A 46 8.04 5.88 -0.49
N ALA A 47 7.52 5.46 -1.66
CA ALA A 47 6.20 5.91 -2.10
C ALA A 47 5.11 5.49 -1.13
N LEU A 48 5.27 4.32 -0.50
CA LEU A 48 4.28 3.80 0.45
C LEU A 48 4.44 4.39 1.84
N THR A 49 5.57 5.01 2.14
CA THR A 49 5.86 5.51 3.47
C THR A 49 5.18 6.87 3.67
N LYS A 50 4.32 6.96 4.66
CA LYS A 50 3.63 8.21 4.95
C LYS A 50 4.56 9.20 5.63
N ARG A 51 4.34 10.48 5.31
CA ARG A 51 5.06 11.58 5.95
C ARG A 51 4.20 12.17 7.06
N PRO A 52 4.82 12.73 8.11
CA PRO A 52 4.05 13.39 9.17
C PRO A 52 3.14 14.46 8.59
N HIS A 53 1.89 14.49 9.06
CA HIS A 53 0.92 15.53 8.68
C HIS A 53 0.58 15.56 7.19
N GLU A 54 0.87 14.48 6.49
CA GLU A 54 0.59 14.42 5.06
C GLU A 54 -0.88 14.08 4.82
N PRO A 55 -1.58 14.87 3.99
CA PRO A 55 -2.96 14.53 3.62
C PRO A 55 -3.02 13.21 2.85
N LEU A 56 -4.14 12.53 2.97
CA LEU A 56 -4.33 11.27 2.26
C LEU A 56 -4.19 11.46 0.76
N GLU A 57 -4.71 12.57 0.24
CA GLU A 57 -4.64 12.85 -1.19
C GLU A 57 -3.20 12.86 -1.70
N SER A 58 -2.33 13.50 -0.93
CA SER A 58 -0.92 13.60 -1.30
C SER A 58 -0.24 12.23 -1.25
N SER A 59 -0.52 11.48 -0.21
CA SER A 59 0.05 10.15 -0.03
C SER A 59 -0.38 9.23 -1.17
N MET A 60 -1.66 9.25 -1.51
CA MET A 60 -2.18 8.36 -2.55
C MET A 60 -1.70 8.76 -3.93
N ALA A 61 -1.48 10.05 -4.18
CA ALA A 61 -0.93 10.49 -5.45
C ALA A 61 0.48 9.92 -5.66
N ARG A 62 1.26 9.89 -4.60
CA ARG A 62 2.60 9.34 -4.68
C ARG A 62 2.58 7.82 -4.92
N VAL A 63 1.67 7.12 -4.24
CA VAL A 63 1.51 5.68 -4.45
C VAL A 63 1.07 5.41 -5.89
N ARG A 64 0.12 6.19 -6.37
CA ARG A 64 -0.42 6.01 -7.72
C ARG A 64 0.65 6.17 -8.78
N ALA A 65 1.64 7.00 -8.53
CA ALA A 65 2.70 7.27 -9.50
C ALA A 65 3.75 6.16 -9.55
N ASN A 66 3.70 5.19 -8.66
CA ASN A 66 4.69 4.12 -8.61
C ASN A 66 3.99 2.77 -8.79
N GLU A 67 4.34 2.06 -9.86
CA GLU A 67 3.64 0.84 -10.24
C GLU A 67 3.69 -0.22 -9.14
N ILE A 68 4.85 -0.41 -8.55
CA ILE A 68 4.99 -1.43 -7.50
C ILE A 68 4.22 -1.03 -6.26
N ALA A 69 4.34 0.25 -5.86
CA ALA A 69 3.62 0.75 -4.69
C ALA A 69 2.12 0.62 -4.88
N LEU A 70 1.64 0.88 -6.09
CA LEU A 70 0.21 0.77 -6.38
C LEU A 70 -0.28 -0.67 -6.19
N TRP A 71 0.49 -1.65 -6.67
CA TRP A 71 0.12 -3.05 -6.49
C TRP A 71 0.10 -3.44 -5.03
N VAL A 72 1.10 -3.00 -4.28
CA VAL A 72 1.16 -3.30 -2.84
C VAL A 72 -0.04 -2.69 -2.12
N LYS A 73 -0.36 -1.44 -2.45
CA LYS A 73 -1.47 -0.76 -1.79
C LYS A 73 -2.81 -1.40 -2.12
N ARG A 74 -2.99 -1.81 -3.38
CA ARG A 74 -4.22 -2.50 -3.77
C ARG A 74 -4.39 -3.80 -3.01
N ALA A 75 -3.31 -4.57 -2.88
CA ALA A 75 -3.36 -5.83 -2.17
C ALA A 75 -3.64 -5.60 -0.69
N ASP A 76 -3.05 -4.56 -0.12
CA ASP A 76 -3.26 -4.21 1.28
C ASP A 76 -4.72 -3.86 1.53
N ILE A 77 -5.31 -3.05 0.66
CA ILE A 77 -6.72 -2.67 0.82
C ILE A 77 -7.63 -3.87 0.64
N ALA A 78 -7.33 -4.72 -0.34
CA ALA A 78 -8.15 -5.91 -0.57
C ALA A 78 -8.14 -6.82 0.65
N ASP A 79 -6.96 -6.99 1.26
CA ASP A 79 -6.84 -7.83 2.43
C ASP A 79 -7.60 -7.24 3.61
N ASN A 80 -7.49 -5.94 3.81
CA ASN A 80 -8.13 -5.28 4.95
C ASN A 80 -9.63 -5.11 4.80
N THR A 81 -10.15 -5.28 3.58
CA THR A 81 -11.59 -5.20 3.35
C THR A 81 -12.21 -6.56 3.05
N ASP A 82 -11.44 -7.63 3.22
CA ASP A 82 -11.95 -8.98 3.06
C ASP A 82 -13.15 -9.19 3.98
N PRO A 83 -14.31 -9.64 3.45
CA PRO A 83 -15.51 -9.80 4.28
C PRO A 83 -15.30 -10.69 5.50
N GLU A 84 -14.53 -11.75 5.35
CA GLU A 84 -14.28 -12.65 6.47
C GLU A 84 -13.52 -11.93 7.58
N ARG A 85 -12.57 -11.08 7.17
CA ARG A 85 -11.76 -10.36 8.14
C ARG A 85 -12.55 -9.28 8.84
N VAL A 86 -13.34 -8.50 8.08
CA VAL A 86 -14.08 -7.39 8.67
C VAL A 86 -15.29 -7.86 9.45
N SER A 87 -15.74 -9.10 9.26
CA SER A 87 -16.90 -9.61 9.99
C SER A 87 -16.64 -9.67 11.48
N HIS A 88 -15.38 -9.66 11.91
CA HIS A 88 -15.03 -9.70 13.32
C HIS A 88 -15.03 -8.32 13.98
N LEU A 89 -15.25 -7.28 13.18
CA LEU A 89 -15.22 -5.91 13.69
C LEU A 89 -16.63 -5.46 14.01
N ASP A 90 -16.75 -4.54 14.98
CA ASP A 90 -18.07 -3.97 15.26
C ASP A 90 -18.53 -3.10 14.09
N GLU A 91 -19.81 -2.77 14.10
CA GLU A 91 -20.41 -2.11 12.95
C GLU A 91 -19.80 -0.73 12.71
N ASP A 92 -19.56 0.01 13.77
CA ASP A 92 -19.00 1.36 13.62
C ASP A 92 -17.60 1.31 13.01
N THR A 93 -16.79 0.36 13.46
CA THR A 93 -15.44 0.21 12.91
C THR A 93 -15.50 -0.20 11.46
N ARG A 94 -16.40 -1.11 11.10
CA ARG A 94 -16.52 -1.54 9.71
C ARG A 94 -16.89 -0.39 8.81
N LYS A 95 -17.86 0.44 9.24
CA LYS A 95 -18.27 1.59 8.44
C LYS A 95 -17.14 2.58 8.24
N ARG A 96 -16.40 2.84 9.31
CA ARG A 96 -15.29 3.78 9.23
C ARG A 96 -14.21 3.28 8.28
N LEU A 97 -13.87 2.01 8.36
CA LEU A 97 -12.86 1.43 7.49
C LEU A 97 -13.32 1.38 6.04
N ALA A 98 -14.58 1.04 5.83
CA ALA A 98 -15.11 1.01 4.47
C ALA A 98 -15.01 2.38 3.82
N LYS A 99 -15.36 3.42 4.57
CA LYS A 99 -15.30 4.78 4.04
C LYS A 99 -13.87 5.18 3.73
N LYS A 100 -12.95 4.83 4.62
CA LYS A 100 -11.54 5.15 4.44
C LYS A 100 -10.98 4.46 3.20
N TYR A 101 -11.23 3.18 3.06
CA TYR A 101 -10.65 2.43 1.95
C TYR A 101 -11.32 2.76 0.63
N ASN A 102 -12.60 3.08 0.64
CA ASN A 102 -13.28 3.53 -0.58
C ASN A 102 -12.67 4.84 -1.07
N LYS A 103 -12.37 5.75 -0.16
CA LYS A 103 -11.73 7.00 -0.53
C LYS A 103 -10.35 6.74 -1.10
N SER A 104 -9.58 5.85 -0.46
CA SER A 104 -8.25 5.52 -0.94
C SER A 104 -8.30 4.94 -2.35
N LEU A 105 -9.24 4.05 -2.62
CA LEU A 105 -9.37 3.45 -3.94
C LEU A 105 -9.68 4.51 -4.99
N ARG A 106 -10.55 5.46 -4.67
CA ARG A 106 -10.85 6.53 -5.61
C ARG A 106 -9.62 7.36 -5.92
N LEU A 107 -8.86 7.68 -4.89
CA LEU A 107 -7.66 8.50 -5.07
C LEU A 107 -6.60 7.76 -5.86
N LEU A 108 -6.58 6.44 -5.77
CA LEU A 108 -5.64 5.62 -6.54
C LEU A 108 -6.10 5.42 -7.98
N GLY A 109 -7.30 5.87 -8.30
CA GLY A 109 -7.82 5.68 -9.64
C GLY A 109 -8.41 4.30 -9.85
N ILE A 110 -8.66 3.56 -8.78
CA ILE A 110 -9.27 2.24 -8.84
C ILE A 110 -10.71 2.38 -8.40
N THR A 111 -11.58 2.54 -9.36
CA THR A 111 -12.99 2.79 -9.07
C THR A 111 -13.80 1.53 -9.28
N LYS A 112 -14.61 1.24 -8.30
CA LYS A 112 -15.56 0.14 -8.44
C LYS A 112 -16.85 0.66 -8.99
N GLU A 113 -17.31 -0.01 -10.00
CA GLU A 113 -18.59 0.33 -10.60
C GLU A 113 -19.60 -0.75 -10.40
#